data_351e62b9f053486a7da898ec77e474c7
#
_entry.id   351e62b9f053486a7da898ec77e474c7
#
_cell.length_a   1.000
_cell.length_b   1.000
_cell.length_c   1.000
_cell.angle_alpha   90.00
_cell.angle_beta   90.00
_cell.angle_gamma   90.00
#
_symmetry.space_group_name_H-M   'P 1'
#
loop_
_entity.id
_entity.type
_entity.pdbx_description
1 polymer ?
#
loop_
_entity_poly.entity_id
_entity_poly.type
_entity_poly.pdbx_seq_one_letter_code
_entity_poly.pdbx_strand_id
1 'polypeptide(L)'
;IVRVACPKPIDAEALPAIAKKSPIPVIADIHFQPKYIFQAIDAGCAAIRVNPGNIREFDGRVKEVAKAAGDAGIPIRIGVNGGSLDKRLLEKYGKATPEALVESAIWEAGLFEEHGYGDIAISVKHSDPVLMVEAYRQLAEKTDYPLHLGVTEAGPKFMGTIKSSVAFGALLAEGIGDTIRVSLSAPPVEEIKVGDQILQSLNLRPRKLEIVSCPSCGRAQVDVYKLAEEVTAGSVSYTHL
;
A
#
# COMPACT_ATOMS: atom_id res chain seq x y z
N ILE A 1 -8.89 4.99 -4.94
CA ILE A 1 -7.87 5.92 -4.44
C ILE A 1 -6.64 5.80 -5.34
N VAL A 2 -6.05 6.93 -5.71
CA VAL A 2 -4.78 6.97 -6.44
C VAL A 2 -3.73 7.69 -5.61
N ARG A 3 -2.47 7.22 -5.69
CA ARG A 3 -1.34 7.85 -5.03
C ARG A 3 -0.38 8.40 -6.08
N VAL A 4 -0.01 9.67 -5.95
CA VAL A 4 0.92 10.36 -6.85
C VAL A 4 2.18 10.75 -6.08
N ALA A 5 3.34 10.46 -6.66
CA ALA A 5 4.63 10.84 -6.08
C ALA A 5 4.88 12.34 -6.28
N CYS A 6 5.47 12.97 -5.25
CA CYS A 6 5.82 14.39 -5.28
C CYS A 6 7.29 14.59 -4.85
N PRO A 7 8.28 14.16 -5.66
CA PRO A 7 9.70 14.30 -5.32
C PRO A 7 10.30 15.66 -5.66
N LYS A 8 9.71 16.44 -6.57
CA LYS A 8 10.26 17.70 -7.12
C LYS A 8 9.28 18.87 -7.00
N PRO A 9 9.74 20.12 -7.09
CA PRO A 9 8.88 21.30 -7.06
C PRO A 9 7.76 21.26 -8.10
N ILE A 10 8.06 20.87 -9.33
CA ILE A 10 7.10 20.81 -10.44
C ILE A 10 5.97 19.81 -10.15
N ASP A 11 6.24 18.74 -9.40
CA ASP A 11 5.24 17.76 -9.02
C ASP A 11 4.26 18.37 -8.01
N ALA A 12 4.79 19.14 -7.04
CA ALA A 12 3.98 19.85 -6.06
C ALA A 12 3.10 20.94 -6.71
N GLU A 13 3.63 21.66 -7.70
CA GLU A 13 2.88 22.65 -8.48
C GLU A 13 1.75 22.01 -9.30
N ALA A 14 1.88 20.75 -9.70
CA ALA A 14 0.85 20.03 -10.44
C ALA A 14 -0.28 19.47 -9.57
N LEU A 15 -0.06 19.28 -8.24
CA LEU A 15 -1.03 18.67 -7.34
C LEU A 15 -2.42 19.32 -7.35
N PRO A 16 -2.59 20.67 -7.36
CA PRO A 16 -3.91 21.28 -7.38
C PRO A 16 -4.74 20.88 -8.61
N ALA A 17 -4.08 20.85 -9.77
CA ALA A 17 -4.75 20.45 -11.01
C ALA A 17 -5.10 18.95 -11.02
N ILE A 18 -4.24 18.11 -10.49
CA ILE A 18 -4.46 16.67 -10.37
C ILE A 18 -5.59 16.38 -9.39
N ALA A 19 -5.54 16.93 -8.18
CA ALA A 19 -6.56 16.71 -7.14
C ALA A 19 -7.95 17.17 -7.61
N LYS A 20 -8.03 18.35 -8.25
CA LYS A 20 -9.30 18.91 -8.76
C LYS A 20 -9.90 18.11 -9.90
N LYS A 21 -9.08 17.55 -10.80
CA LYS A 21 -9.56 16.82 -11.99
C LYS A 21 -9.78 15.34 -11.76
N SER A 22 -9.21 14.79 -10.69
CA SER A 22 -9.34 13.36 -10.41
C SER A 22 -10.76 13.01 -9.96
N PRO A 23 -11.42 12.01 -10.56
CA PRO A 23 -12.72 11.53 -10.12
C PRO A 23 -12.65 10.67 -8.85
N ILE A 24 -11.45 10.38 -8.36
CA ILE A 24 -11.20 9.56 -7.18
C ILE A 24 -10.21 10.27 -6.24
N PRO A 25 -10.24 9.98 -4.92
CA PRO A 25 -9.34 10.63 -3.97
C PRO A 25 -7.86 10.46 -4.34
N VAL A 26 -7.10 11.56 -4.24
CA VAL A 26 -5.67 11.62 -4.54
C VAL A 26 -4.88 11.67 -3.23
N ILE A 27 -3.90 10.79 -3.08
CA ILE A 27 -2.93 10.81 -1.99
C ILE A 27 -1.60 11.36 -2.52
N ALA A 28 -1.05 12.38 -1.88
CA ALA A 28 0.29 12.86 -2.18
C ALA A 28 1.33 12.01 -1.44
N ASP A 29 2.31 11.50 -2.19
CA ASP A 29 3.41 10.68 -1.65
C ASP A 29 4.67 11.52 -1.53
N ILE A 30 4.96 11.98 -0.33
CA ILE A 30 6.07 12.89 -0.03
C ILE A 30 7.30 12.08 0.39
N HIS A 31 8.38 12.19 -0.39
CA HIS A 31 9.58 11.38 -0.18
C HIS A 31 10.70 12.11 0.56
N PHE A 32 10.94 13.41 0.28
CA PHE A 32 12.19 14.05 0.69
C PHE A 32 12.03 15.42 1.34
N GLN A 33 10.98 16.17 1.02
CA GLN A 33 10.87 17.58 1.38
C GLN A 33 9.59 17.87 2.18
N PRO A 34 9.67 18.18 3.48
CA PRO A 34 8.50 18.47 4.31
C PRO A 34 7.60 19.58 3.77
N LYS A 35 8.18 20.57 3.07
CA LYS A 35 7.41 21.67 2.48
C LYS A 35 6.32 21.21 1.50
N TYR A 36 6.52 20.07 0.82
CA TYR A 36 5.51 19.54 -0.11
C TYR A 36 4.30 18.95 0.61
N ILE A 37 4.39 18.67 1.91
CA ILE A 37 3.25 18.28 2.75
C ILE A 37 2.25 19.42 2.78
N PHE A 38 2.70 20.63 3.09
CA PHE A 38 1.84 21.82 3.15
C PHE A 38 1.24 22.14 1.78
N GLN A 39 2.04 22.06 0.72
CA GLN A 39 1.55 22.26 -0.65
C GLN A 39 0.50 21.21 -1.05
N ALA A 40 0.63 19.95 -0.60
CA ALA A 40 -0.36 18.90 -0.86
C ALA A 40 -1.66 19.13 -0.09
N ILE A 41 -1.58 19.65 1.14
CA ILE A 41 -2.75 20.08 1.94
C ILE A 41 -3.48 21.19 1.20
N ASP A 42 -2.78 22.26 0.83
CA ASP A 42 -3.34 23.41 0.10
C ASP A 42 -3.91 23.02 -1.27
N ALA A 43 -3.34 22.01 -1.90
CA ALA A 43 -3.80 21.48 -3.18
C ALA A 43 -5.11 20.69 -3.10
N GLY A 44 -5.61 20.37 -1.89
CA GLY A 44 -6.82 19.59 -1.67
C GLY A 44 -6.62 18.07 -1.90
N CYS A 45 -5.42 17.55 -1.66
CA CYS A 45 -5.19 16.12 -1.61
C CYS A 45 -5.98 15.49 -0.46
N ALA A 46 -6.56 14.30 -0.69
CA ALA A 46 -7.41 13.63 0.28
C ALA A 46 -6.63 12.95 1.43
N ALA A 47 -5.34 12.73 1.25
CA ALA A 47 -4.44 12.21 2.27
C ALA A 47 -2.99 12.46 1.87
N ILE A 48 -2.09 12.33 2.83
CA ILE A 48 -0.65 12.45 2.61
C ILE A 48 0.04 11.18 3.07
N ARG A 49 0.98 10.70 2.29
CA ARG A 49 1.89 9.65 2.72
C ARG A 49 3.28 10.26 2.96
N VAL A 50 3.82 9.98 4.11
CA VAL A 50 5.19 10.32 4.48
C VAL A 50 6.03 9.07 4.62
N ASN A 51 7.34 9.18 4.30
CA ASN A 51 8.34 8.16 4.59
C ASN A 51 9.40 8.78 5.50
N PRO A 52 9.28 8.61 6.80
CA PRO A 52 10.14 9.28 7.75
C PRO A 52 11.62 8.97 7.55
N GLY A 53 11.96 7.73 7.22
CA GLY A 53 13.35 7.33 6.94
C GLY A 53 14.01 8.05 5.75
N ASN A 54 13.24 8.66 4.86
CA ASN A 54 13.74 9.44 3.72
C ASN A 54 13.73 10.96 3.96
N ILE A 55 12.95 11.44 4.91
CA ILE A 55 12.80 12.86 5.20
C ILE A 55 13.75 13.24 6.31
N ARG A 56 14.84 13.93 5.95
CA ARG A 56 15.78 14.47 6.94
C ARG A 56 15.09 15.54 7.79
N GLU A 57 15.39 15.56 9.10
CA GLU A 57 14.85 16.54 10.05
C GLU A 57 13.31 16.53 10.15
N PHE A 58 12.67 15.40 9.78
CA PHE A 58 11.22 15.28 9.85
C PHE A 58 10.71 15.47 11.28
N ASP A 59 11.38 14.89 12.25
CA ASP A 59 11.02 14.94 13.67
C ASP A 59 10.83 16.38 14.17
N GLY A 60 11.71 17.29 13.76
CA GLY A 60 11.61 18.71 14.10
C GLY A 60 10.43 19.46 13.47
N ARG A 61 9.79 18.86 12.47
CA ARG A 61 8.67 19.47 11.72
C ARG A 61 7.32 18.79 12.01
N VAL A 62 7.31 17.69 12.76
CA VAL A 62 6.08 16.93 13.05
C VAL A 62 4.98 17.79 13.65
N LYS A 63 5.31 18.68 14.59
CA LYS A 63 4.35 19.60 15.21
C LYS A 63 3.62 20.47 14.18
N GLU A 64 4.36 21.05 13.23
CA GLU A 64 3.77 21.91 12.19
C GLU A 64 2.91 21.08 11.22
N VAL A 65 3.38 19.89 10.87
CA VAL A 65 2.68 18.96 9.99
C VAL A 65 1.40 18.46 10.63
N ALA A 66 1.46 18.01 11.90
CA ALA A 66 0.29 17.56 12.67
C ALA A 66 -0.78 18.66 12.77
N LYS A 67 -0.35 19.89 13.08
CA LYS A 67 -1.26 21.04 13.12
C LYS A 67 -1.92 21.30 11.77
N ALA A 68 -1.14 21.38 10.70
CA ALA A 68 -1.67 21.69 9.36
C ALA A 68 -2.61 20.60 8.85
N ALA A 69 -2.27 19.32 9.07
CA ALA A 69 -3.13 18.19 8.68
C ALA A 69 -4.41 18.16 9.53
N GLY A 70 -4.31 18.41 10.84
CA GLY A 70 -5.47 18.48 11.74
C GLY A 70 -6.42 19.62 11.39
N ASP A 71 -5.90 20.83 11.14
CA ASP A 71 -6.70 22.00 10.74
C ASP A 71 -7.45 21.74 9.41
N ALA A 72 -6.85 20.97 8.51
CA ALA A 72 -7.42 20.63 7.21
C ALA A 72 -8.27 19.33 7.22
N GLY A 73 -8.27 18.56 8.31
CA GLY A 73 -8.96 17.27 8.41
C GLY A 73 -8.43 16.21 7.43
N ILE A 74 -7.12 16.19 7.19
CA ILE A 74 -6.47 15.32 6.22
C ILE A 74 -5.69 14.21 6.92
N PRO A 75 -5.97 12.92 6.67
CA PRO A 75 -5.23 11.82 7.28
C PRO A 75 -3.80 11.71 6.74
N ILE A 76 -2.90 11.24 7.60
CA ILE A 76 -1.50 10.98 7.26
C ILE A 76 -1.22 9.49 7.33
N ARG A 77 -0.60 8.94 6.27
CA ARG A 77 -0.09 7.59 6.30
C ARG A 77 1.42 7.57 6.50
N ILE A 78 1.84 7.00 7.62
CA ILE A 78 3.23 6.69 7.92
C ILE A 78 3.64 5.45 7.12
N GLY A 79 4.65 5.60 6.27
CA GLY A 79 5.08 4.54 5.35
C GLY A 79 6.52 4.11 5.58
N VAL A 80 6.73 3.15 6.47
CA VAL A 80 8.04 2.54 6.70
C VAL A 80 8.34 1.50 5.63
N ASN A 81 9.54 1.53 5.08
CA ASN A 81 10.01 0.55 4.10
C ASN A 81 11.38 -0.01 4.54
N GLY A 82 11.59 -1.31 4.35
CA GLY A 82 12.86 -1.96 4.67
C GLY A 82 14.07 -1.36 3.94
N GLY A 83 13.90 -0.93 2.70
CA GLY A 83 14.97 -0.29 1.92
C GLY A 83 15.31 1.15 2.32
N SER A 84 14.51 1.78 3.18
CA SER A 84 14.72 3.16 3.65
C SER A 84 14.44 3.32 5.14
N LEU A 85 14.80 2.31 5.92
CA LEU A 85 14.69 2.34 7.37
C LEU A 85 15.62 3.40 7.97
N ASP A 86 15.20 4.01 9.09
CA ASP A 86 16.00 4.98 9.81
C ASP A 86 17.39 4.40 10.22
N LYS A 87 18.43 5.20 10.07
CA LYS A 87 19.80 4.78 10.34
C LYS A 87 20.01 4.30 11.78
N ARG A 88 19.37 4.94 12.76
CA ARG A 88 19.43 4.56 14.18
C ARG A 88 18.95 3.12 14.39
N LEU A 89 17.90 2.74 13.67
CA LEU A 89 17.36 1.37 13.74
C LEU A 89 18.19 0.38 12.94
N LEU A 90 18.77 0.81 11.81
CA LEU A 90 19.74 -0.03 11.09
C LEU A 90 21.00 -0.30 11.92
N GLU A 91 21.49 0.69 12.68
CA GLU A 91 22.62 0.51 13.61
C GLU A 91 22.25 -0.42 14.78
N LYS A 92 21.04 -0.28 15.33
CA LYS A 92 20.54 -1.13 16.43
C LYS A 92 20.30 -2.57 16.03
N TYR A 93 19.70 -2.82 14.88
CA TYR A 93 19.24 -4.16 14.44
C TYR A 93 20.15 -4.80 13.39
N GLY A 94 21.12 -4.08 12.83
CA GLY A 94 22.03 -4.54 11.78
C GLY A 94 21.39 -4.66 10.39
N LYS A 95 20.05 -4.82 10.31
CA LYS A 95 19.28 -4.94 9.07
C LYS A 95 17.80 -4.58 9.33
N ALA A 96 17.00 -4.49 8.25
CA ALA A 96 15.57 -4.28 8.34
C ALA A 96 14.86 -5.58 8.80
N THR A 97 14.77 -5.79 10.12
CA THR A 97 14.02 -6.88 10.74
C THR A 97 12.55 -6.50 10.93
N PRO A 98 11.63 -7.44 11.20
CA PRO A 98 10.25 -7.14 11.57
C PRO A 98 10.18 -6.15 12.76
N GLU A 99 10.96 -6.39 13.80
CA GLU A 99 11.01 -5.56 15.01
C GLU A 99 11.47 -4.14 14.69
N ALA A 100 12.48 -3.99 13.81
CA ALA A 100 12.99 -2.69 13.40
C ALA A 100 11.95 -1.87 12.62
N LEU A 101 11.19 -2.52 11.73
CA LEU A 101 10.10 -1.89 10.99
C LEU A 101 8.95 -1.45 11.92
N VAL A 102 8.59 -2.30 12.88
CA VAL A 102 7.55 -2.02 13.86
C VAL A 102 7.97 -0.90 14.80
N GLU A 103 9.19 -0.94 15.33
CA GLU A 103 9.72 0.11 16.21
C GLU A 103 9.74 1.47 15.50
N SER A 104 10.15 1.51 14.21
CA SER A 104 10.09 2.72 13.41
C SER A 104 8.67 3.27 13.29
N ALA A 105 7.71 2.41 12.99
CA ALA A 105 6.32 2.81 12.78
C ALA A 105 5.68 3.36 14.07
N ILE A 106 5.86 2.68 15.18
CA ILE A 106 5.32 3.11 16.49
C ILE A 106 5.99 4.39 16.96
N TRP A 107 7.30 4.51 16.82
CA TRP A 107 8.01 5.74 17.18
C TRP A 107 7.51 6.95 16.38
N GLU A 108 7.35 6.80 15.07
CA GLU A 108 6.85 7.88 14.21
C GLU A 108 5.38 8.24 14.52
N ALA A 109 4.52 7.25 14.82
CA ALA A 109 3.16 7.52 15.24
C ALA A 109 3.13 8.30 16.58
N GLY A 110 3.98 7.90 17.52
CA GLY A 110 4.12 8.58 18.82
C GLY A 110 4.49 10.05 18.70
N LEU A 111 5.34 10.42 17.73
CA LEU A 111 5.66 11.83 17.48
C LEU A 111 4.43 12.66 17.07
N PHE A 112 3.49 12.09 16.33
CA PHE A 112 2.23 12.76 15.99
C PHE A 112 1.27 12.81 17.19
N GLU A 113 1.20 11.73 17.95
CA GLU A 113 0.36 11.64 19.17
C GLU A 113 0.77 12.68 20.23
N GLU A 114 2.08 12.93 20.40
CA GLU A 114 2.59 14.00 21.29
C GLU A 114 2.04 15.38 20.93
N HIS A 115 1.60 15.58 19.71
CA HIS A 115 0.98 16.82 19.23
C HIS A 115 -0.54 16.71 19.07
N GLY A 116 -1.18 15.68 19.66
CA GLY A 116 -2.61 15.49 19.66
C GLY A 116 -3.20 15.09 18.30
N TYR A 117 -2.38 14.56 17.39
CA TYR A 117 -2.81 14.13 16.06
C TYR A 117 -2.85 12.61 15.97
N GLY A 118 -4.03 12.04 15.70
CA GLY A 118 -4.27 10.60 15.66
C GLY A 118 -4.96 10.11 14.38
N ASP A 119 -5.20 10.95 13.37
CA ASP A 119 -5.74 10.50 12.07
C ASP A 119 -4.62 9.90 11.22
N ILE A 120 -4.14 8.75 11.66
CA ILE A 120 -2.97 8.07 11.15
C ILE A 120 -3.36 6.71 10.55
N ALA A 121 -2.75 6.35 9.43
CA ALA A 121 -2.68 4.98 8.94
C ALA A 121 -1.20 4.56 8.85
N ILE A 122 -0.91 3.28 9.01
CA ILE A 122 0.48 2.80 9.03
C ILE A 122 0.72 1.75 7.95
N SER A 123 1.92 1.75 7.39
CA SER A 123 2.41 0.66 6.53
C SER A 123 3.86 0.33 6.85
N VAL A 124 4.15 -0.97 7.02
CA VAL A 124 5.50 -1.53 7.20
C VAL A 124 5.78 -2.51 6.06
N LYS A 125 6.55 -2.07 5.07
CA LYS A 125 6.72 -2.80 3.81
C LYS A 125 8.11 -3.37 3.66
N HIS A 126 8.18 -4.57 3.11
CA HIS A 126 9.42 -5.24 2.76
C HIS A 126 9.28 -5.97 1.42
N SER A 127 10.39 -6.30 0.76
CA SER A 127 10.41 -7.08 -0.49
C SER A 127 10.28 -8.59 -0.25
N ASP A 128 10.61 -9.03 0.97
CA ASP A 128 10.36 -10.39 1.45
C ASP A 128 8.95 -10.46 2.06
N PRO A 129 8.03 -11.27 1.50
CA PRO A 129 6.66 -11.37 1.99
C PRO A 129 6.57 -12.02 3.39
N VAL A 130 7.48 -12.92 3.75
CA VAL A 130 7.47 -13.58 5.06
C VAL A 130 7.83 -12.59 6.16
N LEU A 131 8.91 -11.83 5.95
CA LEU A 131 9.32 -10.77 6.87
C LEU A 131 8.23 -9.71 7.00
N MET A 132 7.59 -9.34 5.89
CA MET A 132 6.50 -8.39 5.89
C MET A 132 5.31 -8.88 6.71
N VAL A 133 4.88 -10.13 6.53
CA VAL A 133 3.77 -10.73 7.29
C VAL A 133 4.05 -10.69 8.78
N GLU A 134 5.26 -11.07 9.18
CA GLU A 134 5.65 -11.02 10.58
C GLU A 134 5.64 -9.60 11.16
N ALA A 135 6.14 -8.62 10.41
CA ALA A 135 6.11 -7.22 10.82
C ALA A 135 4.67 -6.71 11.03
N TYR A 136 3.74 -7.04 10.14
CA TYR A 136 2.35 -6.61 10.30
C TYR A 136 1.62 -7.32 11.45
N ARG A 137 1.93 -8.60 11.73
CA ARG A 137 1.40 -9.31 12.90
C ARG A 137 1.83 -8.62 14.20
N GLN A 138 3.13 -8.36 14.33
CA GLN A 138 3.67 -7.64 15.49
C GLN A 138 3.11 -6.22 15.61
N LEU A 139 2.89 -5.54 14.49
CA LEU A 139 2.33 -4.19 14.49
C LEU A 139 0.86 -4.18 14.92
N ALA A 140 0.06 -5.14 14.44
CA ALA A 140 -1.35 -5.28 14.80
C ALA A 140 -1.59 -5.57 16.30
N GLU A 141 -0.59 -6.16 16.98
CA GLU A 141 -0.62 -6.36 18.43
C GLU A 141 -0.33 -5.07 19.23
N LYS A 142 0.26 -4.07 18.59
CA LYS A 142 0.79 -2.86 19.27
C LYS A 142 0.00 -1.59 19.00
N THR A 143 -0.87 -1.59 18.00
CA THR A 143 -1.63 -0.40 17.62
C THR A 143 -2.96 -0.77 16.96
N ASP A 144 -3.97 0.09 17.19
CA ASP A 144 -5.27 0.01 16.54
C ASP A 144 -5.37 0.89 15.28
N TYR A 145 -4.28 1.52 14.84
CA TYR A 145 -4.27 2.31 13.62
C TYR A 145 -4.54 1.45 12.38
N PRO A 146 -5.32 1.98 11.40
CA PRO A 146 -5.54 1.29 10.13
C PRO A 146 -4.23 0.91 9.44
N LEU A 147 -4.14 -0.34 8.98
CA LEU A 147 -2.94 -0.90 8.36
C LEU A 147 -3.08 -0.97 6.84
N HIS A 148 -2.10 -0.38 6.15
CA HIS A 148 -2.03 -0.41 4.69
C HIS A 148 -1.01 -1.44 4.21
N LEU A 149 -1.49 -2.60 3.75
CA LEU A 149 -0.66 -3.70 3.33
C LEU A 149 0.00 -3.45 1.96
N GLY A 150 1.23 -3.92 1.80
CA GLY A 150 1.91 -3.88 0.51
C GLY A 150 3.29 -4.51 0.55
N VAL A 151 3.57 -5.42 -0.39
CA VAL A 151 4.94 -5.85 -0.68
C VAL A 151 5.60 -4.75 -1.52
N THR A 152 6.79 -4.30 -1.14
CA THR A 152 7.56 -3.33 -1.93
C THR A 152 8.53 -4.07 -2.85
N GLU A 153 8.83 -3.48 -4.03
CA GLU A 153 9.81 -4.07 -4.96
C GLU A 153 9.50 -5.55 -5.28
N ALA A 154 8.21 -5.83 -5.50
CA ALA A 154 7.75 -7.21 -5.66
C ALA A 154 8.20 -7.86 -6.98
N GLY A 155 8.60 -7.05 -7.96
CA GLY A 155 9.17 -7.50 -9.22
C GLY A 155 8.16 -7.57 -10.38
N PRO A 156 8.46 -8.32 -11.45
CA PRO A 156 7.61 -8.49 -12.62
C PRO A 156 6.24 -9.05 -12.26
N LYS A 157 5.25 -8.88 -13.16
CA LYS A 157 3.84 -9.23 -12.96
C LYS A 157 3.63 -10.58 -12.30
N PHE A 158 4.25 -11.64 -12.81
CA PHE A 158 4.08 -13.00 -12.27
C PHE A 158 4.59 -13.13 -10.84
N MET A 159 5.85 -12.78 -10.58
CA MET A 159 6.44 -12.89 -9.25
C MET A 159 5.81 -11.94 -8.25
N GLY A 160 5.51 -10.70 -8.66
CA GLY A 160 4.87 -9.72 -7.81
C GLY A 160 3.45 -10.11 -7.43
N THR A 161 2.71 -10.76 -8.33
CA THR A 161 1.40 -11.34 -8.04
C THR A 161 1.50 -12.42 -6.98
N ILE A 162 2.43 -13.36 -7.13
CA ILE A 162 2.63 -14.44 -6.16
C ILE A 162 2.98 -13.88 -4.77
N LYS A 163 3.99 -13.00 -4.70
CA LYS A 163 4.41 -12.39 -3.43
C LYS A 163 3.27 -11.63 -2.74
N SER A 164 2.50 -10.84 -3.50
CA SER A 164 1.36 -10.09 -2.97
C SER A 164 0.25 -11.03 -2.51
N SER A 165 -0.06 -12.08 -3.26
CA SER A 165 -1.09 -13.06 -2.90
C SER A 165 -0.75 -13.81 -1.63
N VAL A 166 0.52 -14.22 -1.47
CA VAL A 166 0.99 -14.90 -0.26
C VAL A 166 0.89 -14.00 0.97
N ALA A 167 1.42 -12.77 0.86
CA ALA A 167 1.44 -11.85 2.00
C ALA A 167 0.02 -11.39 2.39
N PHE A 168 -0.80 -10.98 1.42
CA PHE A 168 -2.15 -10.50 1.69
C PHE A 168 -3.07 -11.65 2.10
N GLY A 169 -2.91 -12.84 1.51
CA GLY A 169 -3.66 -14.03 1.90
C GLY A 169 -3.45 -14.39 3.37
N ALA A 170 -2.20 -14.38 3.84
CA ALA A 170 -1.89 -14.65 5.24
C ALA A 170 -2.52 -13.60 6.17
N LEU A 171 -2.28 -12.31 5.93
CA LEU A 171 -2.72 -11.24 6.81
C LEU A 171 -4.23 -11.01 6.80
N LEU A 172 -4.84 -10.92 5.62
CA LEU A 172 -6.27 -10.66 5.49
C LEU A 172 -7.14 -11.82 6.00
N ALA A 173 -6.64 -13.06 5.91
CA ALA A 173 -7.33 -14.22 6.51
C ALA A 173 -7.34 -14.18 8.04
N GLU A 174 -6.39 -13.48 8.65
CA GLU A 174 -6.30 -13.24 10.10
C GLU A 174 -7.03 -11.94 10.52
N GLY A 175 -7.66 -11.23 9.58
CA GLY A 175 -8.32 -9.94 9.85
C GLY A 175 -7.36 -8.75 9.97
N ILE A 176 -6.10 -8.90 9.55
CA ILE A 176 -5.08 -7.85 9.60
C ILE A 176 -5.01 -7.14 8.27
N GLY A 177 -5.28 -5.84 8.27
CA GLY A 177 -5.17 -4.94 7.12
C GLY A 177 -6.49 -4.34 6.66
N ASP A 178 -6.49 -3.04 6.41
CA ASP A 178 -7.65 -2.23 6.05
C ASP A 178 -7.64 -1.80 4.59
N THR A 179 -6.46 -1.61 4.04
CA THR A 179 -6.24 -1.28 2.63
C THR A 179 -5.06 -2.04 2.07
N ILE A 180 -5.05 -2.29 0.77
CA ILE A 180 -3.97 -3.00 0.09
C ILE A 180 -3.39 -2.20 -1.09
N ARG A 181 -2.14 -2.44 -1.41
CA ARG A 181 -1.50 -2.00 -2.64
C ARG A 181 -0.63 -3.12 -3.22
N VAL A 182 -1.01 -3.64 -4.36
CA VAL A 182 -0.17 -4.52 -5.17
C VAL A 182 0.94 -3.70 -5.83
N SER A 183 2.15 -4.22 -5.92
CA SER A 183 3.29 -3.57 -6.57
C SER A 183 3.83 -4.46 -7.66
N LEU A 184 3.76 -4.00 -8.91
CA LEU A 184 4.20 -4.73 -10.08
C LEU A 184 5.07 -3.84 -10.99
N SER A 185 6.09 -4.42 -11.60
CA SER A 185 6.76 -3.80 -12.77
C SER A 185 5.89 -3.98 -14.00
N ALA A 186 4.71 -3.33 -14.02
CA ALA A 186 3.68 -3.41 -15.05
C ALA A 186 2.81 -2.12 -15.03
N PRO A 187 1.94 -1.90 -16.02
CA PRO A 187 0.98 -0.79 -15.97
C PRO A 187 0.12 -0.83 -14.69
N PRO A 188 -0.15 0.33 -14.05
CA PRO A 188 -0.88 0.39 -12.76
C PRO A 188 -2.24 -0.32 -12.75
N VAL A 189 -2.92 -0.39 -13.91
CA VAL A 189 -4.19 -1.11 -14.04
C VAL A 189 -4.06 -2.61 -13.70
N GLU A 190 -2.91 -3.21 -13.99
CA GLU A 190 -2.65 -4.62 -13.66
C GLU A 190 -2.56 -4.85 -12.15
N GLU A 191 -2.04 -3.87 -11.40
CA GLU A 191 -2.02 -3.91 -9.93
C GLU A 191 -3.45 -3.96 -9.37
N ILE A 192 -4.37 -3.19 -9.96
CA ILE A 192 -5.78 -3.17 -9.56
C ILE A 192 -6.46 -4.51 -9.85
N LYS A 193 -6.25 -5.07 -11.05
CA LYS A 193 -6.80 -6.39 -11.41
C LYS A 193 -6.35 -7.48 -10.44
N VAL A 194 -5.05 -7.52 -10.14
CA VAL A 194 -4.49 -8.51 -9.20
C VAL A 194 -5.03 -8.29 -7.79
N GLY A 195 -5.09 -7.05 -7.31
CA GLY A 195 -5.63 -6.74 -5.99
C GLY A 195 -7.11 -7.12 -5.86
N ASP A 196 -7.92 -6.81 -6.87
CA ASP A 196 -9.34 -7.18 -6.91
C ASP A 196 -9.52 -8.70 -6.88
N GLN A 197 -8.71 -9.44 -7.65
CA GLN A 197 -8.76 -10.90 -7.68
C GLN A 197 -8.34 -11.54 -6.34
N ILE A 198 -7.33 -10.99 -5.68
CA ILE A 198 -6.92 -11.44 -4.34
C ILE A 198 -8.08 -11.27 -3.35
N LEU A 199 -8.73 -10.10 -3.33
CA LEU A 199 -9.84 -9.82 -2.42
C LEU A 199 -11.06 -10.70 -2.71
N GLN A 200 -11.37 -10.97 -3.99
CA GLN A 200 -12.43 -11.91 -4.38
C GLN A 200 -12.13 -13.34 -3.92
N SER A 201 -10.87 -13.79 -4.09
CA SER A 201 -10.44 -15.13 -3.68
C SER A 201 -10.52 -15.34 -2.16
N LEU A 202 -10.40 -14.26 -1.38
CA LEU A 202 -10.56 -14.25 0.08
C LEU A 202 -12.02 -13.97 0.53
N ASN A 203 -12.98 -13.87 -0.37
CA ASN A 203 -14.37 -13.47 -0.10
C ASN A 203 -14.53 -12.09 0.58
N LEU A 204 -13.54 -11.22 0.45
CA LEU A 204 -13.57 -9.84 0.95
C LEU A 204 -14.21 -8.86 -0.06
N ARG A 205 -14.48 -9.32 -1.27
CA ARG A 205 -15.28 -8.66 -2.30
C ARG A 205 -16.23 -9.65 -2.96
N PRO A 206 -17.36 -9.19 -3.50
CA PRO A 206 -18.26 -10.04 -4.30
C PRO A 206 -17.48 -10.70 -5.43
N ARG A 207 -17.62 -12.00 -5.57
CA ARG A 207 -17.00 -12.75 -6.68
C ARG A 207 -17.68 -12.32 -7.99
N LYS A 208 -16.86 -12.03 -8.97
CA LYS A 208 -17.29 -11.94 -10.37
C LYS A 208 -17.39 -13.36 -10.93
N LEU A 209 -17.68 -13.48 -12.23
CA LEU A 209 -17.69 -14.78 -12.89
C LEU A 209 -16.37 -15.50 -12.65
N GLU A 210 -16.44 -16.67 -12.01
CA GLU A 210 -15.31 -17.54 -11.74
C GLU A 210 -15.39 -18.75 -12.64
N ILE A 211 -14.32 -19.03 -13.36
CA ILE A 211 -14.22 -20.22 -14.21
C ILE A 211 -13.50 -21.30 -13.43
N VAL A 212 -14.25 -22.35 -13.10
CA VAL A 212 -13.69 -23.54 -12.45
C VAL A 212 -13.45 -24.60 -13.52
N SER A 213 -12.19 -24.93 -13.75
CA SER A 213 -11.81 -25.98 -14.71
C SER A 213 -10.89 -27.02 -14.06
N CYS A 214 -11.03 -28.28 -14.46
CA CYS A 214 -10.11 -29.33 -13.99
C CYS A 214 -8.78 -29.22 -14.75
N PRO A 215 -7.66 -29.74 -14.16
CA PRO A 215 -6.34 -29.65 -14.80
C PRO A 215 -6.12 -30.66 -15.93
N SER A 216 -7.16 -31.18 -16.53
CA SER A 216 -7.12 -32.28 -17.54
C SER A 216 -6.49 -33.56 -16.98
N CYS A 217 -7.12 -34.68 -17.21
CA CYS A 217 -6.62 -35.98 -16.79
C CYS A 217 -6.82 -36.99 -17.93
N GLY A 218 -6.33 -38.23 -17.79
CA GLY A 218 -6.47 -39.31 -18.80
C GLY A 218 -7.92 -39.66 -19.17
N ARG A 219 -8.93 -39.09 -18.48
CA ARG A 219 -10.36 -39.24 -18.79
C ARG A 219 -10.93 -38.05 -19.58
N ALA A 220 -10.15 -37.00 -19.82
CA ALA A 220 -10.60 -35.85 -20.58
C ALA A 220 -10.86 -36.24 -22.06
N GLN A 221 -12.04 -35.89 -22.56
CA GLN A 221 -12.45 -36.13 -23.95
C GLN A 221 -12.42 -34.84 -24.79
N VAL A 222 -11.99 -33.75 -24.19
CA VAL A 222 -11.87 -32.42 -24.81
C VAL A 222 -10.53 -31.80 -24.42
N ASP A 223 -10.05 -30.84 -25.23
CA ASP A 223 -8.91 -30.00 -24.85
C ASP A 223 -9.35 -28.99 -23.78
N VAL A 224 -9.16 -29.39 -22.51
CA VAL A 224 -9.59 -28.59 -21.35
C VAL A 224 -8.87 -27.25 -21.28
N TYR A 225 -7.59 -27.18 -21.67
CA TYR A 225 -6.81 -25.94 -21.65
C TYR A 225 -7.39 -24.94 -22.64
N LYS A 226 -7.55 -25.38 -23.89
CA LYS A 226 -8.13 -24.52 -24.95
C LYS A 226 -9.55 -24.05 -24.59
N LEU A 227 -10.39 -24.95 -24.10
CA LEU A 227 -11.75 -24.61 -23.69
C LEU A 227 -11.76 -23.60 -22.54
N ALA A 228 -10.90 -23.75 -21.53
CA ALA A 228 -10.79 -22.81 -20.41
C ALA A 228 -10.33 -21.42 -20.89
N GLU A 229 -9.37 -21.35 -21.82
CA GLU A 229 -8.93 -20.08 -22.42
C GLU A 229 -10.04 -19.41 -23.23
N GLU A 230 -10.74 -20.15 -24.09
CA GLU A 230 -11.85 -19.64 -24.91
C GLU A 230 -13.01 -19.12 -24.06
N VAL A 231 -13.40 -19.86 -23.01
CA VAL A 231 -14.45 -19.42 -22.08
C VAL A 231 -14.01 -18.20 -21.30
N THR A 232 -12.74 -18.14 -20.84
CA THR A 232 -12.17 -16.97 -20.15
C THR A 232 -12.22 -15.74 -21.06
N ALA A 233 -11.78 -15.87 -22.30
CA ALA A 233 -11.78 -14.77 -23.27
C ALA A 233 -13.20 -14.31 -23.62
N GLY A 234 -14.15 -15.24 -23.80
CA GLY A 234 -15.56 -14.91 -24.06
C GLY A 234 -16.26 -14.23 -22.88
N SER A 235 -15.88 -14.60 -21.65
CA SER A 235 -16.50 -14.08 -20.43
C SER A 235 -16.12 -12.61 -20.12
N VAL A 236 -14.99 -12.13 -20.61
CA VAL A 236 -14.55 -10.73 -20.43
C VAL A 236 -15.56 -9.74 -21.04
N SER A 237 -16.30 -10.14 -22.06
CA SER A 237 -17.30 -9.30 -22.72
C SER A 237 -18.58 -9.07 -21.88
N TYR A 238 -18.86 -9.91 -20.89
CA TYR A 238 -20.07 -9.82 -20.04
C TYR A 238 -19.87 -8.99 -18.76
N THR A 239 -18.66 -8.57 -18.45
CA THR A 239 -18.34 -7.77 -17.24
C THR A 239 -18.55 -6.27 -17.43
N HIS A 240 -19.07 -5.83 -18.58
CA HIS A 240 -19.32 -4.43 -18.93
C HIS A 240 -20.79 -4.10 -19.13
N LEU A 241 -21.71 -4.93 -18.61
CA LEU A 241 -23.15 -4.63 -18.57
C LEU A 241 -23.57 -4.13 -17.20
#